data_f461622ac416afb2e8371ae7cd523374
#
_entry.id   f461622ac416afb2e8371ae7cd523374
#
_cell.length_a   1.000
_cell.length_b   1.000
_cell.length_c   1.000
_cell.angle_alpha   90.00
_cell.angle_beta   90.00
_cell.angle_gamma   90.00
#
_symmetry.space_group_name_H-M   'P 1'
#
loop_
_entity.id
_entity.type
_entity.pdbx_description
1 polymer ?
#
loop_
_entity_poly.entity_id
_entity_poly.type
_entity_poly.pdbx_seq_one_letter_code
_entity_poly.pdbx_strand_id
1 'polypeptide(L)'
;MKLLNDISLKNYNTFSVDVKCADMYVVEKISDLPDLAAMQVFKNEFLVLGGGANVLFTRDFSGYIVLMENKGIKKLMEDDKSVTLSVAAGEDWRNFVKYCVDNLYYGLENLAGIPGKVGSSPVQNIGAYGSEVKSVIEKVYYFDVDLETFKSITNEECNFGYRDSIFKKELKSKA
;
A
#
# COMPACT_ATOMS: atom_id res chain seq x y z
N MET A 1 0.35 -13.24 -10.67
CA MET A 1 -0.79 -12.35 -10.93
C MET A 1 -2.06 -13.16 -11.22
N LYS A 2 -3.21 -12.72 -10.72
CA LYS A 2 -4.54 -13.35 -10.91
C LYS A 2 -5.51 -12.30 -11.42
N LEU A 3 -6.29 -12.63 -12.44
CA LEU A 3 -7.38 -11.78 -12.90
C LEU A 3 -8.71 -12.35 -12.37
N LEU A 4 -9.52 -11.51 -11.78
CA LEU A 4 -10.87 -11.80 -11.33
C LEU A 4 -11.84 -10.87 -12.09
N ASN A 5 -12.93 -11.42 -12.62
CA ASN A 5 -13.92 -10.69 -13.41
C ASN A 5 -15.26 -10.60 -12.67
N ASP A 6 -15.99 -9.52 -12.89
CA ASP A 6 -17.35 -9.28 -12.34
C ASP A 6 -17.42 -9.50 -10.81
N ILE A 7 -16.50 -8.87 -10.08
CA ILE A 7 -16.30 -9.10 -8.65
C ILE A 7 -17.07 -8.08 -7.80
N SER A 8 -17.81 -8.58 -6.80
CA SER A 8 -18.33 -7.73 -5.71
C SER A 8 -17.19 -7.22 -4.84
N LEU A 9 -17.12 -5.91 -4.66
CA LEU A 9 -16.16 -5.23 -3.80
C LEU A 9 -16.55 -5.20 -2.34
N LYS A 10 -17.65 -5.84 -1.95
CA LYS A 10 -18.18 -5.88 -0.58
C LYS A 10 -17.13 -6.31 0.45
N ASN A 11 -16.34 -7.32 0.11
CA ASN A 11 -15.28 -7.85 0.98
C ASN A 11 -13.95 -7.10 0.84
N TYR A 12 -13.87 -6.10 -0.01
CA TYR A 12 -12.67 -5.32 -0.32
C TYR A 12 -12.78 -3.85 0.12
N ASN A 13 -13.80 -3.52 0.91
CA ASN A 13 -13.94 -2.22 1.54
C ASN A 13 -14.55 -2.34 2.95
N THR A 14 -14.11 -1.50 3.87
CA THR A 14 -14.52 -1.59 5.29
C THR A 14 -15.97 -1.12 5.55
N PHE A 15 -16.58 -0.42 4.61
CA PHE A 15 -17.99 -0.04 4.68
C PHE A 15 -18.92 -1.17 4.21
N SER A 16 -18.36 -2.26 3.67
CA SER A 16 -19.12 -3.40 3.12
C SER A 16 -20.13 -3.00 2.05
N VAL A 17 -19.85 -1.91 1.31
CA VAL A 17 -20.70 -1.48 0.20
C VAL A 17 -20.60 -2.53 -0.90
N ASP A 18 -21.75 -3.02 -1.34
CA ASP A 18 -21.85 -4.05 -2.36
C ASP A 18 -21.96 -3.41 -3.75
N VAL A 19 -20.83 -3.05 -4.31
CA VAL A 19 -20.65 -2.59 -5.68
C VAL A 19 -19.76 -3.57 -6.43
N LYS A 20 -19.79 -3.53 -7.74
CA LYS A 20 -18.98 -4.40 -8.59
C LYS A 20 -17.82 -3.66 -9.24
N CYS A 21 -16.78 -4.42 -9.61
CA CYS A 21 -15.82 -4.02 -10.62
C CYS A 21 -15.78 -5.05 -11.75
N ALA A 22 -15.50 -4.57 -12.96
CA ALA A 22 -15.39 -5.44 -14.11
C ALA A 22 -14.17 -6.37 -13.98
N ASP A 23 -13.01 -5.78 -13.71
CA ASP A 23 -11.74 -6.50 -13.64
C ASP A 23 -10.93 -6.10 -12.41
N MET A 24 -10.43 -7.11 -11.69
CA MET A 24 -9.51 -6.95 -10.58
C MET A 24 -8.26 -7.80 -10.79
N TYR A 25 -7.11 -7.15 -10.86
CA TYR A 25 -5.80 -7.79 -10.90
C TYR A 25 -5.25 -7.95 -9.49
N VAL A 26 -5.04 -9.18 -9.06
CA VAL A 26 -4.40 -9.49 -7.77
C VAL A 26 -2.90 -9.63 -8.01
N VAL A 27 -2.11 -8.70 -7.47
CA VAL A 27 -0.66 -8.64 -7.57
C VAL A 27 -0.05 -9.42 -6.42
N GLU A 28 0.46 -10.61 -6.70
CA GLU A 28 1.07 -11.50 -5.70
C GLU A 28 2.60 -11.32 -5.64
N LYS A 29 3.20 -10.76 -6.72
CA LYS A 29 4.64 -10.48 -6.82
C LYS A 29 4.84 -9.10 -7.45
N ILE A 30 5.88 -8.39 -7.02
CA ILE A 30 6.21 -7.09 -7.62
C ILE A 30 6.55 -7.19 -9.12
N SER A 31 7.05 -8.36 -9.56
CA SER A 31 7.29 -8.65 -10.98
C SER A 31 6.03 -8.66 -11.85
N ASP A 32 4.84 -8.70 -11.24
CA ASP A 32 3.57 -8.63 -11.96
C ASP A 32 3.25 -7.20 -12.45
N LEU A 33 3.85 -6.16 -11.84
CA LEU A 33 3.58 -4.76 -12.20
C LEU A 33 4.03 -4.37 -13.61
N PRO A 34 5.23 -4.73 -14.08
CA PRO A 34 5.61 -4.54 -15.48
C PRO A 34 4.67 -5.24 -16.47
N ASP A 35 4.16 -6.43 -16.12
CA ASP A 35 3.20 -7.14 -16.98
C ASP A 35 1.88 -6.35 -17.10
N LEU A 36 1.39 -5.77 -15.99
CA LEU A 36 0.21 -4.89 -16.01
C LEU A 36 0.44 -3.63 -16.85
N ALA A 37 1.65 -3.05 -16.80
CA ALA A 37 2.01 -1.92 -17.64
C ALA A 37 2.01 -2.31 -19.13
N ALA A 38 2.63 -3.44 -19.49
CA ALA A 38 2.62 -3.98 -20.85
C ALA A 38 1.20 -4.27 -21.37
N MET A 39 0.28 -4.69 -20.48
CA MET A 39 -1.16 -4.85 -20.77
C MET A 39 -1.93 -3.52 -20.83
N GLN A 40 -1.24 -2.39 -20.65
CA GLN A 40 -1.80 -1.03 -20.65
C GLN A 40 -2.90 -0.79 -19.58
N VAL A 41 -2.89 -1.56 -18.50
CA VAL A 41 -3.85 -1.40 -17.38
C VAL A 41 -3.78 0.02 -16.83
N PHE A 42 -2.57 0.57 -16.65
CA PHE A 42 -2.34 1.91 -16.11
C PHE A 42 -2.59 3.07 -17.09
N LYS A 43 -2.92 2.78 -18.36
CA LYS A 43 -3.34 3.80 -19.34
C LYS A 43 -4.86 4.05 -19.32
N ASN A 44 -5.59 3.24 -18.58
CA ASN A 44 -7.03 3.35 -18.39
C ASN A 44 -7.34 3.90 -16.99
N GLU A 45 -8.62 4.04 -16.64
CA GLU A 45 -9.02 4.30 -15.27
C GLU A 45 -8.63 3.11 -14.40
N PHE A 46 -7.85 3.33 -13.36
CA PHE A 46 -7.46 2.29 -12.41
C PHE A 46 -7.45 2.80 -10.98
N LEU A 47 -7.59 1.86 -10.04
CA LEU A 47 -7.47 2.11 -8.61
C LEU A 47 -6.57 1.06 -7.98
N VAL A 48 -5.46 1.50 -7.37
CA VAL A 48 -4.66 0.62 -6.52
C VAL A 48 -5.37 0.49 -5.17
N LEU A 49 -5.77 -0.72 -4.84
CA LEU A 49 -6.51 -1.02 -3.63
C LEU A 49 -5.62 -1.74 -2.62
N GLY A 50 -5.52 -1.18 -1.42
CA GLY A 50 -4.93 -1.84 -0.26
C GLY A 50 -5.99 -2.62 0.53
N GLY A 51 -6.18 -2.28 1.80
CA GLY A 51 -7.23 -2.89 2.64
C GLY A 51 -8.63 -2.29 2.49
N GLY A 52 -8.85 -1.35 1.56
CA GLY A 52 -10.15 -0.69 1.35
C GLY A 52 -10.65 0.12 2.55
N ALA A 53 -9.75 0.50 3.47
CA ALA A 53 -10.14 1.18 4.71
C ALA A 53 -10.32 2.70 4.56
N ASN A 54 -9.88 3.27 3.45
CA ASN A 54 -9.99 4.71 3.17
C ASN A 54 -10.60 4.97 1.79
N VAL A 55 -11.53 4.11 1.38
CA VAL A 55 -12.23 4.21 0.09
C VAL A 55 -13.73 4.06 0.35
N LEU A 56 -14.53 4.95 -0.21
CA LEU A 56 -15.98 4.85 -0.25
C LEU A 56 -16.43 4.69 -1.72
N PHE A 57 -16.89 3.51 -2.06
CA PHE A 57 -17.51 3.27 -3.36
C PHE A 57 -18.96 3.76 -3.34
N THR A 58 -19.32 4.66 -4.26
CA THR A 58 -20.69 5.21 -4.38
C THR A 58 -21.45 4.62 -5.59
N ARG A 59 -20.77 3.82 -6.41
CA ARG A 59 -21.28 3.14 -7.61
C ARG A 59 -20.32 2.03 -8.01
N ASP A 60 -20.74 1.19 -8.94
CA ASP A 60 -19.85 0.23 -9.57
C ASP A 60 -18.62 0.93 -10.18
N PHE A 61 -17.47 0.27 -10.11
CA PHE A 61 -16.22 0.79 -10.61
C PHE A 61 -15.94 0.24 -12.01
N SER A 62 -15.94 1.10 -13.02
CA SER A 62 -15.78 0.73 -14.42
C SER A 62 -14.33 0.50 -14.86
N GLY A 63 -13.38 0.97 -14.07
CA GLY A 63 -11.95 0.82 -14.32
C GLY A 63 -11.37 -0.49 -13.80
N TYR A 64 -10.05 -0.59 -13.83
CA TYR A 64 -9.31 -1.73 -13.29
C TYR A 64 -8.99 -1.54 -11.81
N ILE A 65 -9.20 -2.57 -11.00
CA ILE A 65 -8.68 -2.60 -9.64
C ILE A 65 -7.37 -3.38 -9.62
N VAL A 66 -6.34 -2.78 -9.04
CA VAL A 66 -5.05 -3.42 -8.79
C VAL A 66 -4.93 -3.67 -7.29
N LEU A 67 -5.17 -4.90 -6.87
CA LEU A 67 -5.13 -5.31 -5.47
C LEU A 67 -3.74 -5.82 -5.10
N MET A 68 -3.05 -5.12 -4.20
CA MET A 68 -1.73 -5.53 -3.73
C MET A 68 -1.82 -6.64 -2.69
N GLU A 69 -1.35 -7.84 -3.03
CA GLU A 69 -1.31 -9.04 -2.16
C GLU A 69 0.09 -9.67 -2.07
N ASN A 70 1.12 -8.99 -2.59
CA ASN A 70 2.49 -9.43 -2.45
C ASN A 70 2.92 -9.44 -0.98
N LYS A 71 3.63 -10.50 -0.56
CA LYS A 71 3.98 -10.75 0.83
C LYS A 71 5.48 -10.84 1.03
N GLY A 72 5.90 -10.56 2.24
CA GLY A 72 7.26 -10.74 2.71
C GLY A 72 7.72 -9.62 3.65
N ILE A 73 8.37 -10.02 4.72
CA ILE A 73 9.10 -9.17 5.65
C ILE A 73 10.53 -9.66 5.65
N LYS A 74 11.46 -8.78 5.29
CA LYS A 74 12.89 -9.12 5.23
C LYS A 74 13.68 -8.17 6.11
N LYS A 75 14.43 -8.71 7.06
CA LYS A 75 15.40 -7.92 7.83
C LYS A 75 16.60 -7.61 6.95
N LEU A 76 16.89 -6.32 6.79
CA LEU A 76 18.02 -5.82 5.98
C LEU A 76 19.23 -5.55 6.85
N MET A 77 19.03 -4.93 8.01
CA MET A 77 20.08 -4.55 8.94
C MET A 77 19.55 -4.57 10.38
N GLU A 78 20.44 -4.84 11.30
CA GLU A 78 20.17 -4.76 12.75
C GLU A 78 21.46 -4.35 13.46
N ASP A 79 21.35 -3.43 14.37
CA ASP A 79 22.43 -3.06 15.30
C ASP A 79 21.86 -2.94 16.73
N ASP A 80 22.67 -2.46 17.68
CA ASP A 80 22.27 -2.34 19.10
C ASP A 80 21.13 -1.34 19.33
N LYS A 81 20.76 -0.51 18.35
CA LYS A 81 19.79 0.58 18.49
C LYS A 81 18.60 0.49 17.57
N SER A 82 18.74 -0.20 16.44
CA SER A 82 17.73 -0.19 15.40
C SER A 82 17.70 -1.47 14.57
N VAL A 83 16.55 -1.72 13.97
CA VAL A 83 16.36 -2.73 12.93
C VAL A 83 15.75 -2.09 11.69
N THR A 84 16.29 -2.39 10.52
CA THR A 84 15.72 -1.98 9.24
C THR A 84 15.06 -3.17 8.57
N LEU A 85 13.76 -3.04 8.29
CA LEU A 85 12.94 -4.05 7.65
C LEU A 85 12.49 -3.58 6.25
N SER A 86 12.61 -4.45 5.25
CA SER A 86 11.91 -4.29 3.98
C SER A 86 10.61 -5.09 4.05
N VAL A 87 9.49 -4.41 3.83
CA VAL A 87 8.15 -4.99 4.01
C VAL A 87 7.35 -4.83 2.72
N ALA A 88 6.77 -5.92 2.26
CA ALA A 88 5.97 -5.93 1.04
C ALA A 88 4.67 -5.13 1.20
N ALA A 89 4.26 -4.45 0.13
CA ALA A 89 3.10 -3.55 0.12
C ALA A 89 1.78 -4.26 0.51
N GLY A 90 1.62 -5.52 0.15
CA GLY A 90 0.43 -6.33 0.42
C GLY A 90 0.38 -6.94 1.81
N GLU A 91 1.37 -6.71 2.70
CA GLU A 91 1.27 -7.15 4.08
C GLU A 91 0.14 -6.43 4.83
N ASP A 92 -0.61 -7.17 5.65
CA ASP A 92 -1.60 -6.57 6.54
C ASP A 92 -0.91 -5.74 7.62
N TRP A 93 -1.35 -4.49 7.81
CA TRP A 93 -0.72 -3.55 8.72
C TRP A 93 -0.72 -4.04 10.17
N ARG A 94 -1.84 -4.60 10.65
CA ARG A 94 -1.96 -5.08 12.04
C ARG A 94 -1.05 -6.27 12.30
N ASN A 95 -0.98 -7.19 11.33
CA ASN A 95 -0.09 -8.35 11.40
C ASN A 95 1.38 -7.92 11.38
N PHE A 96 1.72 -6.90 10.59
CA PHE A 96 3.06 -6.34 10.56
C PHE A 96 3.44 -5.68 11.90
N VAL A 97 2.56 -4.86 12.47
CA VAL A 97 2.82 -4.28 13.80
C VAL A 97 2.96 -5.37 14.87
N LYS A 98 2.07 -6.38 14.83
CA LYS A 98 2.20 -7.54 15.74
C LYS A 98 3.55 -8.24 15.56
N TYR A 99 3.99 -8.48 14.32
CA TYR A 99 5.30 -9.07 14.04
C TYR A 99 6.43 -8.24 14.67
N CYS A 100 6.39 -6.90 14.55
CA CYS A 100 7.39 -6.03 15.16
C CYS A 100 7.39 -6.16 16.69
N VAL A 101 6.22 -6.13 17.33
CA VAL A 101 6.09 -6.27 18.79
C VAL A 101 6.61 -7.64 19.27
N ASP A 102 6.21 -8.71 18.60
CA ASP A 102 6.64 -10.08 18.95
C ASP A 102 8.17 -10.27 18.84
N ASN A 103 8.83 -9.49 17.97
CA ASN A 103 10.28 -9.51 17.81
C ASN A 103 11.02 -8.38 18.59
N LEU A 104 10.32 -7.63 19.43
CA LEU A 104 10.86 -6.52 20.22
C LEU A 104 11.40 -5.38 19.36
N TYR A 105 10.84 -5.16 18.16
CA TYR A 105 11.13 -4.05 17.28
C TYR A 105 10.16 -2.91 17.57
N TYR A 106 10.60 -1.93 18.34
CA TYR A 106 9.77 -0.85 18.87
C TYR A 106 9.57 0.30 17.89
N GLY A 107 8.50 1.10 18.12
CA GLY A 107 8.21 2.33 17.39
C GLY A 107 6.91 2.34 16.60
N LEU A 108 6.21 1.18 16.47
CA LEU A 108 4.95 1.05 15.74
C LEU A 108 3.73 0.77 16.64
N GLU A 109 3.92 0.60 17.94
CA GLU A 109 2.90 0.09 18.89
C GLU A 109 1.65 0.97 18.88
N ASN A 110 1.82 2.29 18.86
CA ASN A 110 0.72 3.25 18.83
C ASN A 110 -0.11 3.19 17.53
N LEU A 111 0.39 2.53 16.51
CA LEU A 111 -0.27 2.40 15.21
C LEU A 111 -0.95 1.03 15.02
N ALA A 112 -0.98 0.17 16.05
CA ALA A 112 -1.39 -1.22 15.97
C ALA A 112 -2.84 -1.44 15.50
N GLY A 113 -3.77 -0.57 15.84
CA GLY A 113 -5.19 -0.74 15.53
C GLY A 113 -5.61 -0.27 14.13
N ILE A 114 -4.72 0.37 13.38
CA ILE A 114 -5.06 0.98 12.08
C ILE A 114 -5.34 -0.12 11.04
N PRO A 115 -6.48 -0.11 10.36
CA PRO A 115 -6.77 -1.07 9.30
C PRO A 115 -6.04 -0.69 8.00
N GLY A 116 -5.71 -1.68 7.18
CA GLY A 116 -5.12 -1.46 5.86
C GLY A 116 -3.92 -2.34 5.61
N LYS A 117 -3.14 -1.99 4.59
CA LYS A 117 -1.92 -2.69 4.18
C LYS A 117 -0.69 -1.79 4.31
N VAL A 118 0.49 -2.38 4.43
CA VAL A 118 1.75 -1.67 4.60
C VAL A 118 1.98 -0.68 3.45
N GLY A 119 1.76 -1.09 2.19
CA GLY A 119 1.97 -0.21 1.04
C GLY A 119 1.08 1.03 1.02
N SER A 120 -0.09 1.01 1.69
CA SER A 120 -0.95 2.19 1.79
C SER A 120 -0.57 3.13 2.95
N SER A 121 0.30 2.69 3.86
CA SER A 121 0.66 3.48 5.05
C SER A 121 1.36 4.81 4.74
N PRO A 122 2.29 4.92 3.77
CA PRO A 122 2.94 6.19 3.46
C PRO A 122 2.05 7.15 2.68
N VAL A 123 1.02 6.65 1.97
CA VAL A 123 0.19 7.48 1.09
C VAL A 123 -0.44 8.64 1.86
N GLN A 124 -1.00 8.39 3.01
CA GLN A 124 -1.59 9.40 3.88
C GLN A 124 -0.87 9.56 5.21
N ASN A 125 0.39 9.12 5.31
CA ASN A 125 1.16 9.19 6.55
C ASN A 125 0.30 8.74 7.73
N ILE A 126 -0.10 7.46 7.76
CA ILE A 126 -1.03 6.96 8.79
C ILE A 126 -0.51 7.29 10.19
N GLY A 127 -1.43 7.61 11.09
CA GLY A 127 -1.07 8.01 12.42
C GLY A 127 -2.23 7.88 13.42
N ALA A 128 -1.87 7.63 14.66
CA ALA A 128 -2.78 7.56 15.80
C ALA A 128 -2.01 7.89 17.09
N TYR A 129 -2.73 8.38 18.08
CA TYR A 129 -2.19 8.64 19.43
C TYR A 129 -0.89 9.45 19.44
N GLY A 130 -0.79 10.46 18.57
CA GLY A 130 0.39 11.32 18.47
C GLY A 130 1.58 10.75 17.71
N SER A 131 1.47 9.51 17.21
CA SER A 131 2.49 8.87 16.38
C SER A 131 2.07 8.87 14.90
N GLU A 132 3.04 9.00 14.00
CA GLU A 132 2.85 8.92 12.57
C GLU A 132 3.87 7.95 11.96
N VAL A 133 3.48 7.24 10.89
CA VAL A 133 4.36 6.23 10.26
C VAL A 133 5.65 6.82 9.69
N LYS A 134 5.64 8.11 9.32
CA LYS A 134 6.85 8.82 8.85
C LYS A 134 8.01 8.72 9.82
N SER A 135 7.77 8.58 11.14
CA SER A 135 8.83 8.51 12.15
C SER A 135 9.69 7.24 12.05
N VAL A 136 9.21 6.22 11.35
CA VAL A 136 9.86 4.91 11.20
C VAL A 136 10.12 4.52 9.73
N ILE A 137 9.65 5.30 8.78
CA ILE A 137 9.96 5.08 7.35
C ILE A 137 11.35 5.66 7.04
N GLU A 138 12.24 4.85 6.52
CA GLU A 138 13.52 5.28 5.96
C GLU A 138 13.38 5.62 4.47
N LYS A 139 12.72 4.73 3.72
CA LYS A 139 12.57 4.83 2.27
C LYS A 139 11.28 4.15 1.80
N VAL A 140 10.68 4.68 0.73
CA VAL A 140 9.54 4.06 0.05
C VAL A 140 9.96 3.64 -1.36
N TYR A 141 9.71 2.37 -1.69
CA TYR A 141 9.85 1.84 -3.04
C TYR A 141 8.49 1.82 -3.72
N TYR A 142 8.43 2.25 -4.96
CA TYR A 142 7.19 2.27 -5.74
C TYR A 142 7.45 1.93 -7.21
N PHE A 143 6.40 1.57 -7.91
CA PHE A 143 6.43 1.38 -9.36
C PHE A 143 5.85 2.63 -10.01
N ASP A 144 6.68 3.35 -10.78
CA ASP A 144 6.25 4.52 -11.54
C ASP A 144 5.53 4.04 -12.80
N VAL A 145 4.21 4.23 -12.85
CA VAL A 145 3.38 3.71 -13.95
C VAL A 145 3.56 4.49 -15.26
N ASP A 146 4.02 5.75 -15.20
CA ASP A 146 4.31 6.55 -16.39
C ASP A 146 5.62 6.12 -17.05
N LEU A 147 6.62 5.82 -16.24
CA LEU A 147 7.96 5.40 -16.69
C LEU A 147 8.13 3.87 -16.72
N GLU A 148 7.14 3.13 -16.25
CA GLU A 148 7.10 1.66 -16.20
C GLU A 148 8.33 1.05 -15.49
N THR A 149 8.79 1.70 -14.42
CA THR A 149 10.01 1.32 -13.70
C THR A 149 9.86 1.43 -12.19
N PHE A 150 10.67 0.63 -11.48
CA PHE A 150 10.76 0.72 -10.03
C PHE A 150 11.63 1.91 -9.61
N LYS A 151 11.15 2.67 -8.64
CA LYS A 151 11.84 3.79 -8.04
C LYS A 151 11.83 3.70 -6.52
N SER A 152 12.65 4.51 -5.90
CA SER A 152 12.63 4.71 -4.45
C SER A 152 12.85 6.17 -4.12
N ILE A 153 12.22 6.61 -3.03
CA ILE A 153 12.40 7.94 -2.45
C ILE A 153 12.65 7.81 -0.95
N THR A 154 13.44 8.73 -0.43
CA THR A 154 13.75 8.82 1.00
C THR A 154 12.55 9.34 1.79
N ASN A 155 12.63 9.25 3.11
CA ASN A 155 11.65 9.86 4.01
C ASN A 155 11.44 11.36 3.72
N GLU A 156 12.52 12.10 3.54
CA GLU A 156 12.49 13.54 3.26
C GLU A 156 11.76 13.83 1.93
N GLU A 157 12.07 13.08 0.89
CA GLU A 157 11.45 13.20 -0.44
C GLU A 157 9.97 12.81 -0.43
N CYS A 158 9.51 11.98 0.53
CA CYS A 158 8.10 11.68 0.70
C CYS A 158 7.25 12.90 1.09
N ASN A 159 7.87 13.99 1.54
CA ASN A 159 7.21 15.25 1.91
C ASN A 159 5.98 15.03 2.80
N PHE A 160 6.16 14.23 3.86
CA PHE A 160 5.08 13.85 4.76
C PHE A 160 4.52 15.04 5.55
N GLY A 161 3.22 15.20 5.51
CA GLY A 161 2.44 16.12 6.32
C GLY A 161 1.35 15.41 7.13
N TYR A 162 0.52 16.17 7.84
CA TYR A 162 -0.62 15.60 8.55
C TYR A 162 -1.63 14.99 7.55
N ARG A 163 -1.78 13.67 7.59
CA ARG A 163 -2.61 12.89 6.63
C ARG A 163 -2.26 13.15 5.16
N ASP A 164 -0.98 13.42 4.87
CA ASP A 164 -0.52 13.88 3.57
C ASP A 164 0.87 13.36 3.22
N SER A 165 1.16 13.25 1.92
CA SER A 165 2.47 12.91 1.35
C SER A 165 2.53 13.27 -0.14
N ILE A 166 3.70 13.11 -0.76
CA ILE A 166 3.90 13.25 -2.21
C ILE A 166 3.00 12.30 -3.01
N PHE A 167 2.64 11.13 -2.46
CA PHE A 167 1.77 10.14 -3.12
C PHE A 167 0.32 10.60 -3.25
N LYS A 168 -0.10 11.63 -2.52
CA LYS A 168 -1.41 12.29 -2.69
C LYS A 168 -1.36 13.51 -3.60
N LYS A 169 -0.19 13.93 -4.01
CA LYS A 169 0.08 15.15 -4.81
C LYS A 169 0.76 14.80 -6.14
N GLU A 170 2.05 15.02 -6.24
CA GLU A 170 2.83 14.90 -7.48
C GLU A 170 2.88 13.47 -8.02
N LEU A 171 2.85 12.47 -7.13
CA LEU A 171 2.84 11.05 -7.47
C LEU A 171 1.43 10.42 -7.42
N LYS A 172 0.38 11.23 -7.25
CA LYS A 172 -0.98 10.72 -7.30
C LYS A 172 -1.26 10.09 -8.67
N SER A 173 -1.74 8.86 -8.66
CA SER A 173 -1.99 8.03 -9.86
C SER A 173 -0.74 7.69 -10.69
N LYS A 174 0.46 7.84 -10.11
CA LYS A 174 1.74 7.49 -10.74
C LYS A 174 2.54 6.44 -9.96
N ALA A 175 2.17 6.21 -8.72
CA ALA A 175 2.86 5.30 -7.80
C ALA A 175 1.87 4.31 -7.17
#